data_df54dd5be77899c8df8e33be1e86c2b9
#
_entry.id   df54dd5be77899c8df8e33be1e86c2b9
#
_cell.length_a   1.000
_cell.length_b   1.000
_cell.length_c   1.000
_cell.angle_alpha   90.00
_cell.angle_beta   90.00
_cell.angle_gamma   90.00
#
_symmetry.space_group_name_H-M   'P 1'
#
loop_
_entity.id
_entity.type
_entity.pdbx_description
1 polymer ?
#
loop_
_entity_poly.entity_id
_entity_poly.type
_entity_poly.pdbx_seq_one_letter_code
_entity_poly.pdbx_strand_id
1 'polypeptide(L)'
;MKKVICAVLSLTLLLTCFAAFAEETASTLTLSEIGMFSAGGTVTEPVEGEYDPTMNWMDANRPGNTAHVDHANVLYMTPANDNGNPIVYLHGYGQSRMGWLTTPDGRDGWAQMFLRYGHAAYLVDQPGRGEAGAAVSMTQDGFLDAWSAESKDYKPGDQAWYTHFRIGRVAPQRYEGSQFPEGEEAQDQFFRQMTPNTTSFDQAKSAAAVSAVLTEVRARTGNKSIFITHSQGGAVGWDVDVEMVSAIIAIEPGGAPQVGSEQYNKLLEAKIPIIFYFGDYMENGPQDIMSSGFWSMIKSGAVSFAEAYNAAGGDATVIDLPTIGITGNSHFMFQELNNQVIADHIEAWLTEKGLN
;
A
#
# COMPACT_ATOMS: atom_id res chain seq x y z
N MET A 1 16.92 -53.35 37.66
CA MET A 1 17.43 -51.97 37.73
C MET A 1 17.80 -51.34 36.38
N LYS A 2 18.31 -52.09 35.38
CA LYS A 2 18.68 -51.51 34.08
C LYS A 2 17.51 -51.07 33.17
N LYS A 3 16.27 -51.56 33.35
CA LYS A 3 15.09 -51.18 32.55
C LYS A 3 14.38 -49.92 33.05
N VAL A 4 14.60 -49.49 34.28
CA VAL A 4 13.98 -48.28 34.86
C VAL A 4 14.78 -47.04 34.53
N ILE A 5 16.10 -47.17 34.33
CA ILE A 5 17.00 -46.06 34.00
C ILE A 5 16.79 -45.57 32.56
N CYS A 6 16.47 -46.47 31.62
CA CYS A 6 16.17 -46.06 30.22
C CYS A 6 14.84 -45.31 30.07
N ALA A 7 13.83 -45.57 30.89
CA ALA A 7 12.56 -44.89 30.83
C ALA A 7 12.59 -43.45 31.38
N VAL A 8 13.45 -43.20 32.38
CA VAL A 8 13.61 -41.86 32.98
C VAL A 8 14.45 -40.95 32.07
N LEU A 9 15.46 -41.50 31.37
CA LEU A 9 16.25 -40.70 30.40
C LEU A 9 15.45 -40.35 29.12
N SER A 10 14.53 -41.20 28.68
CA SER A 10 13.67 -40.90 27.51
C SER A 10 12.60 -39.86 27.84
N LEU A 11 12.13 -39.79 29.09
CA LEU A 11 11.14 -38.80 29.51
C LEU A 11 11.75 -37.40 29.71
N THR A 12 13.01 -37.34 30.14
CA THR A 12 13.75 -36.09 30.31
C THR A 12 14.18 -35.49 28.98
N LEU A 13 14.43 -36.29 27.93
CA LEU A 13 14.73 -35.79 26.59
C LEU A 13 13.49 -35.27 25.84
N LEU A 14 12.30 -35.80 26.15
CA LEU A 14 11.03 -35.31 25.56
C LEU A 14 10.54 -34.02 26.21
N LEU A 15 10.93 -33.71 27.43
CA LEU A 15 10.59 -32.47 28.13
C LEU A 15 11.50 -31.28 27.77
N THR A 16 12.67 -31.54 27.18
CA THR A 16 13.59 -30.46 26.76
C THR A 16 13.37 -29.98 25.32
N CYS A 17 12.53 -30.67 24.53
CA CYS A 17 12.16 -30.20 23.18
C CYS A 17 10.94 -29.26 23.13
N PHE A 18 10.28 -28.99 24.27
CA PHE A 18 9.14 -28.07 24.34
C PHE A 18 9.45 -26.66 24.89
N ALA A 19 10.72 -26.34 25.11
CA ALA A 19 11.14 -25.08 25.73
C ALA A 19 12.03 -24.25 24.81
N ALA A 20 11.68 -24.11 23.53
CA ALA A 20 12.39 -23.19 22.62
C ALA A 20 11.48 -22.61 21.57
N PHE A 21 10.23 -22.30 21.88
CA PHE A 21 9.55 -21.16 21.33
C PHE A 21 9.74 -20.04 22.37
N ALA A 22 10.93 -19.46 22.40
CA ALA A 22 11.06 -18.12 22.91
C ALA A 22 10.10 -17.29 22.07
N GLU A 23 9.07 -16.73 22.66
CA GLU A 23 8.43 -15.54 22.14
C GLU A 23 9.59 -14.60 21.84
N GLU A 24 9.91 -14.43 20.58
CA GLU A 24 10.77 -13.35 20.15
C GLU A 24 10.02 -12.09 20.51
N THR A 25 10.28 -11.54 21.69
CA THR A 25 9.69 -10.28 22.12
C THR A 25 10.08 -9.28 21.06
N ALA A 26 9.10 -8.85 20.25
CA ALA A 26 9.32 -7.89 19.21
C ALA A 26 10.17 -6.75 19.79
N SER A 27 11.31 -6.47 19.20
CA SER A 27 12.21 -5.43 19.69
C SER A 27 11.46 -4.11 19.76
N THR A 28 11.65 -3.35 20.83
CA THR A 28 11.00 -2.04 20.98
C THR A 28 11.36 -1.15 19.80
N LEU A 29 10.36 -0.62 19.10
CA LEU A 29 10.54 0.38 18.06
C LEU A 29 10.68 1.76 18.71
N THR A 30 11.82 2.42 18.52
CA THR A 30 12.07 3.77 19.02
C THR A 30 11.98 4.76 17.87
N LEU A 31 11.10 5.75 18.00
CA LEU A 31 10.94 6.81 17.02
C LEU A 31 11.62 8.10 17.53
N SER A 32 12.31 8.80 16.64
CA SER A 32 12.80 10.16 16.87
C SER A 32 11.70 11.18 16.59
N GLU A 33 10.78 10.88 15.67
CA GLU A 33 9.69 11.76 15.30
C GLU A 33 8.45 10.98 14.84
N ILE A 34 7.27 11.52 15.10
CA ILE A 34 5.97 11.10 14.55
C ILE A 34 5.12 12.34 14.34
N GLY A 35 4.43 12.42 13.21
CA GLY A 35 3.56 13.56 12.91
C GLY A 35 2.72 13.35 11.66
N MET A 36 2.01 14.40 11.28
CA MET A 36 1.14 14.41 10.11
C MET A 36 1.30 15.71 9.33
N PHE A 37 1.04 15.65 8.03
CA PHE A 37 0.91 16.82 7.17
C PHE A 37 -0.02 16.53 5.99
N SER A 38 -0.46 17.59 5.30
CA SER A 38 -1.18 17.49 4.03
C SER A 38 -0.35 18.14 2.93
N ALA A 39 -0.43 17.61 1.71
CA ALA A 39 0.30 18.14 0.57
C ALA A 39 -0.52 18.11 -0.72
N GLY A 40 -0.21 19.01 -1.63
CA GLY A 40 -0.92 19.15 -2.90
C GLY A 40 -2.32 19.73 -2.76
N GLY A 41 -3.14 19.44 -3.76
CA GLY A 41 -4.51 19.98 -3.83
C GLY A 41 -4.59 21.42 -4.33
N THR A 42 -5.80 21.94 -4.26
CA THR A 42 -6.12 23.30 -4.70
C THR A 42 -7.08 23.97 -3.71
N VAL A 43 -7.23 25.27 -3.86
CA VAL A 43 -8.32 26.03 -3.23
C VAL A 43 -9.37 26.28 -4.29
N THR A 44 -10.62 25.99 -4.00
CA THR A 44 -11.72 26.22 -4.94
C THR A 44 -11.90 27.72 -5.22
N GLU A 45 -12.45 28.05 -6.39
CA GLU A 45 -12.96 29.41 -6.62
C GLU A 45 -14.01 29.74 -5.55
N PRO A 46 -14.12 31.01 -5.11
CA PRO A 46 -15.15 31.42 -4.20
C PRO A 46 -16.54 31.14 -4.76
N VAL A 47 -17.45 30.69 -3.91
CA VAL A 47 -18.88 30.60 -4.28
C VAL A 47 -19.38 32.01 -4.61
N GLU A 48 -20.18 32.16 -5.63
CA GLU A 48 -20.73 33.48 -6.08
C GLU A 48 -21.41 34.22 -4.91
N GLY A 49 -21.05 35.48 -4.74
CA GLY A 49 -21.54 36.36 -3.68
C GLY A 49 -20.45 36.71 -2.65
N GLU A 50 -20.84 37.57 -1.71
CA GLU A 50 -19.95 38.00 -0.64
C GLU A 50 -20.18 37.16 0.62
N TYR A 51 -19.10 36.87 1.35
CA TYR A 51 -19.19 36.18 2.62
C TYR A 51 -19.81 37.07 3.70
N ASP A 52 -20.89 36.59 4.29
CA ASP A 52 -21.53 37.22 5.47
C ASP A 52 -21.26 36.38 6.70
N PRO A 53 -20.48 36.91 7.68
CA PRO A 53 -20.17 36.20 8.91
C PRO A 53 -21.40 35.99 9.83
N THR A 54 -22.52 36.65 9.56
CA THR A 54 -23.76 36.49 10.30
C THR A 54 -24.69 35.41 9.74
N MET A 55 -24.37 34.89 8.52
CA MET A 55 -25.17 33.84 7.92
C MET A 55 -25.10 32.53 8.70
N ASN A 56 -26.16 31.73 8.58
CA ASN A 56 -26.17 30.40 9.16
C ASN A 56 -25.07 29.53 8.53
N TRP A 57 -24.14 29.02 9.32
CA TRP A 57 -23.05 28.15 8.88
C TRP A 57 -23.55 26.86 8.19
N MET A 58 -24.83 26.50 8.38
CA MET A 58 -25.50 25.39 7.70
C MET A 58 -26.06 25.76 6.32
N ASP A 59 -25.94 27.01 5.88
CA ASP A 59 -26.40 27.42 4.56
C ASP A 59 -25.59 26.72 3.48
N ALA A 60 -26.27 25.93 2.64
CA ALA A 60 -25.64 25.20 1.55
C ALA A 60 -25.07 26.12 0.46
N ASN A 61 -25.62 27.31 0.28
CA ASN A 61 -25.18 28.25 -0.76
C ASN A 61 -23.81 28.87 -0.44
N ARG A 62 -23.49 29.08 0.82
CA ARG A 62 -22.19 29.57 1.32
C ARG A 62 -21.50 30.63 0.45
N PRO A 63 -22.12 31.78 0.13
CA PRO A 63 -21.52 32.80 -0.71
C PRO A 63 -20.15 33.24 -0.19
N GLY A 64 -19.20 33.48 -1.09
CA GLY A 64 -17.85 33.91 -0.77
C GLY A 64 -16.95 32.89 -0.09
N ASN A 65 -17.44 31.64 0.15
CA ASN A 65 -16.63 30.58 0.74
C ASN A 65 -15.74 29.88 -0.29
N THR A 66 -14.59 29.43 0.18
CA THR A 66 -13.65 28.55 -0.53
C THR A 66 -13.43 27.25 0.25
N ALA A 67 -12.89 26.25 -0.40
CA ALA A 67 -12.48 25.00 0.25
C ALA A 67 -11.10 24.54 -0.25
N HIS A 68 -10.30 23.96 0.62
CA HIS A 68 -9.09 23.24 0.25
C HIS A 68 -9.46 21.80 -0.10
N VAL A 69 -9.19 21.39 -1.35
CA VAL A 69 -9.63 20.12 -1.94
C VAL A 69 -8.49 19.38 -2.63
N ASP A 70 -8.69 18.09 -2.93
CA ASP A 70 -7.78 17.26 -3.74
C ASP A 70 -6.34 17.13 -3.19
N HIS A 71 -6.13 17.36 -1.88
CA HIS A 71 -4.85 17.13 -1.21
C HIS A 71 -4.71 15.67 -0.74
N ALA A 72 -3.48 15.24 -0.52
CA ALA A 72 -3.17 14.00 0.18
C ALA A 72 -2.90 14.27 1.66
N ASN A 73 -3.20 13.29 2.54
CA ASN A 73 -2.81 13.30 3.94
C ASN A 73 -1.70 12.28 4.20
N VAL A 74 -0.76 12.62 5.06
CA VAL A 74 0.41 11.80 5.37
C VAL A 74 0.56 11.66 6.88
N LEU A 75 0.64 10.40 7.35
CA LEU A 75 1.21 10.07 8.66
C LEU A 75 2.68 9.70 8.44
N TYR A 76 3.60 10.33 9.18
CA TYR A 76 5.00 9.99 9.07
C TYR A 76 5.60 9.59 10.43
N MET A 77 6.60 8.72 10.35
CA MET A 77 7.37 8.22 11.49
C MET A 77 8.84 8.12 11.07
N THR A 78 9.73 8.66 11.90
CA THR A 78 11.17 8.56 11.70
C THR A 78 11.76 7.69 12.81
N PRO A 79 12.45 6.60 12.51
CA PRO A 79 13.10 5.78 13.52
C PRO A 79 14.32 6.48 14.11
N ALA A 80 14.72 6.11 15.33
CA ALA A 80 15.90 6.68 15.98
C ALA A 80 17.21 6.32 15.27
N ASN A 81 17.21 5.24 14.49
CA ASN A 81 18.33 4.76 13.67
C ASN A 81 18.11 5.05 12.18
N ASP A 82 17.53 6.21 11.84
CA ASP A 82 17.22 6.59 10.45
C ASP A 82 18.45 6.44 9.54
N ASN A 83 18.28 5.66 8.45
CA ASN A 83 19.32 5.41 7.45
C ASN A 83 19.37 6.47 6.32
N GLY A 84 18.42 7.43 6.33
CA GLY A 84 18.33 8.48 5.33
C GLY A 84 17.65 8.09 4.01
N ASN A 85 17.09 6.89 3.91
CA ASN A 85 16.33 6.42 2.74
C ASN A 85 14.83 6.31 3.08
N PRO A 86 14.08 7.42 3.01
CA PRO A 86 12.67 7.43 3.40
C PRO A 86 11.82 6.60 2.42
N ILE A 87 10.82 5.90 2.95
CA ILE A 87 9.84 5.15 2.16
C ILE A 87 8.49 5.88 2.19
N VAL A 88 7.95 6.15 1.00
CA VAL A 88 6.58 6.62 0.82
C VAL A 88 5.71 5.45 0.39
N TYR A 89 4.60 5.23 1.09
CA TYR A 89 3.67 4.12 0.87
C TYR A 89 2.37 4.63 0.27
N LEU A 90 1.94 4.05 -0.86
CA LEU A 90 0.71 4.40 -1.55
C LEU A 90 -0.23 3.20 -1.68
N HIS A 91 -1.39 3.28 -1.03
CA HIS A 91 -2.40 2.23 -1.01
C HIS A 91 -3.18 2.11 -2.33
N GLY A 92 -3.91 1.01 -2.50
CA GLY A 92 -4.79 0.73 -3.63
C GLY A 92 -6.23 1.20 -3.44
N TYR A 93 -7.09 0.76 -4.36
CA TYR A 93 -8.52 1.03 -4.34
C TYR A 93 -9.19 0.48 -3.07
N GLY A 94 -10.12 1.26 -2.53
CA GLY A 94 -10.89 0.88 -1.33
C GLY A 94 -10.06 0.72 -0.05
N GLN A 95 -8.82 1.17 -0.04
CA GLN A 95 -7.92 1.11 1.09
C GLN A 95 -7.53 2.50 1.60
N SER A 96 -6.77 2.53 2.68
CA SER A 96 -6.12 3.70 3.25
C SER A 96 -4.71 3.32 3.71
N ARG A 97 -3.97 4.29 4.21
CA ARG A 97 -2.65 4.09 4.83
C ARG A 97 -2.65 3.07 5.98
N MET A 98 -3.81 2.78 6.59
CA MET A 98 -3.94 1.84 7.71
C MET A 98 -3.40 0.45 7.37
N GLY A 99 -3.61 -0.01 6.12
CA GLY A 99 -3.18 -1.34 5.67
C GLY A 99 -1.66 -1.56 5.68
N TRP A 100 -0.86 -0.48 5.70
CA TRP A 100 0.59 -0.56 5.78
C TRP A 100 1.13 -0.63 7.22
N LEU A 101 0.35 -0.15 8.20
CA LEU A 101 0.80 -0.01 9.58
C LEU A 101 0.61 -1.29 10.39
N THR A 102 -0.57 -1.91 10.29
CA THR A 102 -0.92 -3.10 11.07
C THR A 102 -1.68 -4.10 10.20
N THR A 103 -1.36 -5.38 10.34
CA THR A 103 -2.08 -6.45 9.65
C THR A 103 -3.47 -6.69 10.28
N PRO A 104 -4.42 -7.33 9.59
CA PRO A 104 -5.75 -7.59 10.12
C PRO A 104 -5.79 -8.42 11.41
N ASP A 105 -4.77 -9.25 11.65
CA ASP A 105 -4.59 -10.06 12.85
C ASP A 105 -3.71 -9.39 13.92
N GLY A 106 -3.41 -8.10 13.77
CA GLY A 106 -2.77 -7.26 14.78
C GLY A 106 -1.24 -7.34 14.83
N ARG A 107 -0.58 -8.03 13.88
CA ARG A 107 0.88 -8.06 13.77
C ARG A 107 1.42 -6.76 13.14
N ASP A 108 2.74 -6.60 13.18
CA ASP A 108 3.44 -5.51 12.50
C ASP A 108 3.11 -5.53 10.98
N GLY A 109 2.73 -4.38 10.44
CA GLY A 109 2.68 -4.13 9.01
C GLY A 109 4.04 -3.72 8.46
N TRP A 110 4.16 -3.61 7.15
CA TRP A 110 5.43 -3.27 6.51
C TRP A 110 6.01 -1.93 6.97
N ALA A 111 5.19 -0.94 7.28
CA ALA A 111 5.70 0.33 7.81
C ALA A 111 6.49 0.13 9.11
N GLN A 112 6.02 -0.70 10.03
CA GLN A 112 6.72 -0.99 11.28
C GLN A 112 7.99 -1.82 11.04
N MET A 113 7.95 -2.77 10.09
CA MET A 113 9.10 -3.59 9.73
C MET A 113 10.23 -2.73 9.14
N PHE A 114 9.92 -1.88 8.17
CA PHE A 114 10.91 -1.00 7.53
C PHE A 114 11.43 0.10 8.46
N LEU A 115 10.61 0.58 9.42
CA LEU A 115 11.10 1.43 10.51
C LEU A 115 12.19 0.72 11.35
N ARG A 116 12.09 -0.61 11.56
CA ARG A 116 13.11 -1.39 12.26
C ARG A 116 14.39 -1.53 11.45
N TYR A 117 14.30 -1.58 10.11
CA TYR A 117 15.46 -1.55 9.21
C TYR A 117 16.10 -0.16 9.12
N GLY A 118 15.45 0.87 9.64
CA GLY A 118 15.98 2.24 9.67
C GLY A 118 15.39 3.18 8.64
N HIS A 119 14.38 2.77 7.90
CA HIS A 119 13.70 3.64 6.95
C HIS A 119 12.63 4.49 7.63
N ALA A 120 12.67 5.80 7.43
CA ALA A 120 11.53 6.65 7.78
C ALA A 120 10.32 6.31 6.90
N ALA A 121 9.14 6.21 7.50
CA ALA A 121 7.90 5.81 6.84
C ALA A 121 6.95 6.99 6.66
N TYR A 122 6.45 7.18 5.45
CA TYR A 122 5.46 8.20 5.07
C TYR A 122 4.24 7.51 4.45
N LEU A 123 3.18 7.38 5.23
CA LEU A 123 1.98 6.65 4.87
C LEU A 123 0.94 7.61 4.30
N VAL A 124 0.61 7.45 3.03
CA VAL A 124 -0.22 8.39 2.27
C VAL A 124 -1.65 7.90 2.15
N ASP A 125 -2.61 8.77 2.48
CA ASP A 125 -3.98 8.69 1.99
C ASP A 125 -4.13 9.56 0.74
N GLN A 126 -4.59 8.96 -0.35
CA GLN A 126 -4.83 9.66 -1.62
C GLN A 126 -6.04 10.60 -1.53
N PRO A 127 -6.15 11.63 -2.38
CA PRO A 127 -7.34 12.46 -2.49
C PRO A 127 -8.63 11.63 -2.57
N GLY A 128 -9.62 11.98 -1.77
CA GLY A 128 -10.88 11.25 -1.70
C GLY A 128 -10.82 9.89 -1.02
N ARG A 129 -9.75 9.59 -0.26
CA ARG A 129 -9.53 8.32 0.45
C ARG A 129 -9.13 8.59 1.90
N GLY A 130 -9.49 7.66 2.80
CA GLY A 130 -9.07 7.72 4.20
C GLY A 130 -9.31 9.09 4.82
N GLU A 131 -8.32 9.65 5.49
CA GLU A 131 -8.42 11.00 6.08
C GLU A 131 -8.36 12.13 5.04
N ALA A 132 -7.87 11.88 3.83
CA ALA A 132 -7.95 12.81 2.71
C ALA A 132 -9.34 12.78 2.02
N GLY A 133 -10.27 12.00 2.53
CA GLY A 133 -11.65 11.90 2.06
C GLY A 133 -12.48 13.18 2.25
N ALA A 134 -11.99 14.13 3.05
CA ALA A 134 -12.61 15.46 3.20
C ALA A 134 -12.38 16.39 1.99
N ALA A 135 -11.60 15.96 1.00
CA ALA A 135 -11.32 16.70 -0.22
C ALA A 135 -12.55 16.69 -1.15
N VAL A 136 -13.51 17.50 -0.83
CA VAL A 136 -14.75 17.63 -1.60
C VAL A 136 -14.74 18.94 -2.36
N SER A 137 -15.02 18.86 -3.66
CA SER A 137 -15.30 20.06 -4.46
C SER A 137 -16.52 20.79 -3.88
N MET A 138 -16.35 22.02 -3.45
CA MET A 138 -17.45 22.91 -3.06
C MET A 138 -17.90 23.68 -4.30
N THR A 139 -18.69 23.06 -5.15
CA THR A 139 -19.51 23.78 -6.13
C THR A 139 -20.77 24.31 -5.45
N GLN A 140 -21.48 25.23 -6.10
CA GLN A 140 -22.72 25.80 -5.56
C GLN A 140 -23.76 24.72 -5.17
N ASP A 141 -23.71 23.57 -5.86
CA ASP A 141 -24.51 22.36 -5.59
C ASP A 141 -23.68 21.32 -4.78
N GLY A 142 -22.38 21.52 -4.64
CA GLY A 142 -21.41 20.48 -4.45
C GLY A 142 -21.17 20.00 -3.03
N PHE A 143 -21.54 20.72 -2.00
CA PHE A 143 -21.43 20.15 -0.64
C PHE A 143 -22.47 19.04 -0.41
N LEU A 144 -23.61 19.15 -1.07
CA LEU A 144 -24.62 18.10 -1.07
C LEU A 144 -24.36 17.05 -2.16
N ASP A 145 -23.75 17.44 -3.30
CA ASP A 145 -23.40 16.50 -4.39
C ASP A 145 -22.24 15.59 -4.07
N ALA A 146 -21.26 16.06 -3.33
CA ALA A 146 -20.19 15.20 -2.81
C ALA A 146 -20.72 14.14 -1.83
N TRP A 147 -21.88 14.37 -1.27
CA TRP A 147 -22.68 13.42 -0.51
C TRP A 147 -23.81 12.84 -1.36
N SER A 148 -23.79 13.01 -2.66
CA SER A 148 -24.78 12.41 -3.55
C SER A 148 -24.68 10.88 -3.49
N ALA A 149 -25.76 10.21 -3.84
CA ALA A 149 -25.83 8.76 -3.83
C ALA A 149 -24.72 8.09 -4.66
N GLU A 150 -24.27 8.74 -5.71
CA GLU A 150 -23.22 8.25 -6.63
C GLU A 150 -21.82 8.23 -6.00
N SER A 151 -21.51 9.14 -5.08
CA SER A 151 -20.23 9.15 -4.38
C SER A 151 -20.24 8.33 -3.09
N LYS A 152 -21.43 8.03 -2.54
CA LYS A 152 -21.60 7.38 -1.24
C LYS A 152 -21.24 5.89 -1.23
N ASP A 153 -21.34 5.21 -2.35
CA ASP A 153 -21.50 3.76 -2.36
C ASP A 153 -20.35 3.02 -3.03
N TYR A 154 -19.22 3.70 -3.27
CA TYR A 154 -18.14 3.03 -3.96
C TYR A 154 -17.16 2.35 -3.01
N LYS A 155 -17.71 1.42 -2.27
CA LYS A 155 -17.04 0.37 -1.54
C LYS A 155 -17.56 -0.95 -2.10
N PRO A 156 -16.72 -1.86 -2.62
CA PRO A 156 -17.19 -3.18 -3.03
C PRO A 156 -17.74 -3.93 -1.82
N GLY A 157 -18.70 -4.81 -2.04
CA GLY A 157 -19.15 -5.70 -0.98
C GLY A 157 -18.03 -6.64 -0.54
N ASP A 158 -18.08 -7.08 0.71
CA ASP A 158 -17.07 -7.95 1.33
C ASP A 158 -16.79 -9.21 0.50
N GLN A 159 -17.84 -9.85 -0.04
CA GLN A 159 -17.72 -11.05 -0.85
C GLN A 159 -16.96 -10.81 -2.15
N ALA A 160 -17.24 -9.70 -2.84
CA ALA A 160 -16.54 -9.33 -4.05
C ALA A 160 -15.08 -9.04 -3.77
N TRP A 161 -14.79 -8.31 -2.69
CA TRP A 161 -13.43 -8.02 -2.22
C TRP A 161 -12.64 -9.30 -1.96
N TYR A 162 -13.23 -10.23 -1.21
CA TYR A 162 -12.63 -11.51 -0.86
C TYR A 162 -12.27 -12.35 -2.10
N THR A 163 -13.23 -12.50 -3.01
CA THR A 163 -13.10 -13.34 -4.21
C THR A 163 -12.16 -12.72 -5.24
N HIS A 164 -12.34 -11.43 -5.57
CA HIS A 164 -11.59 -10.79 -6.65
C HIS A 164 -10.13 -10.48 -6.29
N PHE A 165 -9.81 -10.44 -5.00
CA PHE A 165 -8.42 -10.28 -4.57
C PHE A 165 -7.75 -11.58 -4.11
N ARG A 166 -8.33 -12.72 -4.47
CA ARG A 166 -7.72 -14.06 -4.39
C ARG A 166 -7.43 -14.54 -2.96
N ILE A 167 -8.20 -14.07 -1.95
CA ILE A 167 -8.11 -14.61 -0.59
C ILE A 167 -8.73 -16.01 -0.56
N GLY A 168 -9.85 -16.19 -1.23
CA GLY A 168 -10.57 -17.45 -1.38
C GLY A 168 -11.72 -17.31 -2.36
N ARG A 169 -12.44 -18.41 -2.60
CA ARG A 169 -13.55 -18.42 -3.54
C ARG A 169 -14.80 -17.71 -3.01
N VAL A 170 -15.11 -17.95 -1.76
CA VAL A 170 -16.27 -17.36 -1.04
C VAL A 170 -15.89 -17.27 0.43
N ALA A 171 -16.02 -16.10 1.04
CA ALA A 171 -15.76 -15.94 2.47
C ALA A 171 -16.65 -16.88 3.32
N PRO A 172 -16.12 -17.50 4.37
CA PRO A 172 -14.77 -17.38 4.91
C PRO A 172 -13.77 -18.43 4.37
N GLN A 173 -14.09 -19.15 3.29
CA GLN A 173 -13.27 -20.23 2.75
C GLN A 173 -12.06 -19.68 1.98
N ARG A 174 -10.89 -19.80 2.58
CA ARG A 174 -9.63 -19.43 1.94
C ARG A 174 -9.19 -20.48 0.93
N TYR A 175 -8.33 -20.08 -0.02
CA TYR A 175 -7.67 -21.07 -0.87
C TYR A 175 -6.71 -21.93 -0.06
N GLU A 176 -6.43 -23.15 -0.55
CA GLU A 176 -5.47 -24.04 0.08
C GLU A 176 -4.08 -23.39 0.10
N GLY A 177 -3.42 -23.43 1.24
CA GLY A 177 -2.10 -22.80 1.45
C GLY A 177 -2.13 -21.27 1.59
N SER A 178 -3.31 -20.65 1.63
CA SER A 178 -3.42 -19.19 1.76
C SER A 178 -2.70 -18.67 2.99
N GLN A 179 -1.94 -17.60 2.80
CA GLN A 179 -1.28 -16.84 3.86
C GLN A 179 -2.16 -15.75 4.48
N PHE A 180 -3.38 -15.57 4.00
CA PHE A 180 -4.31 -14.65 4.64
C PHE A 180 -4.59 -15.09 6.09
N PRO A 181 -4.58 -14.18 7.08
CA PRO A 181 -4.77 -14.53 8.49
C PRO A 181 -6.06 -15.31 8.76
N GLU A 182 -6.00 -16.26 9.67
CA GLU A 182 -7.13 -17.09 10.06
C GLU A 182 -8.02 -16.41 11.09
N GLY A 183 -9.28 -16.85 11.14
CA GLY A 183 -10.24 -16.45 12.15
C GLY A 183 -11.16 -15.32 11.71
N GLU A 184 -12.31 -15.28 12.38
CA GLU A 184 -13.37 -14.31 12.11
C GLU A 184 -12.93 -12.88 12.41
N GLU A 185 -12.19 -12.68 13.50
CA GLU A 185 -11.70 -11.35 13.91
C GLU A 185 -10.75 -10.74 12.85
N ALA A 186 -9.81 -11.51 12.33
CA ALA A 186 -8.90 -11.03 11.30
C ALA A 186 -9.65 -10.67 10.00
N GLN A 187 -10.62 -11.49 9.61
CA GLN A 187 -11.48 -11.22 8.46
C GLN A 187 -12.32 -9.96 8.66
N ASP A 188 -12.92 -9.80 9.84
CA ASP A 188 -13.69 -8.61 10.22
C ASP A 188 -12.83 -7.34 10.18
N GLN A 189 -11.62 -7.38 10.77
CA GLN A 189 -10.70 -6.26 10.74
C GLN A 189 -10.26 -5.90 9.32
N PHE A 190 -10.04 -6.90 8.46
CA PHE A 190 -9.73 -6.67 7.06
C PHE A 190 -10.86 -5.95 6.31
N PHE A 191 -12.12 -6.37 6.50
CA PHE A 191 -13.26 -5.71 5.88
C PHE A 191 -13.51 -4.31 6.43
N ARG A 192 -13.23 -4.08 7.72
CA ARG A 192 -13.34 -2.74 8.35
C ARG A 192 -12.25 -1.77 7.87
N GLN A 193 -11.14 -2.25 7.34
CA GLN A 193 -10.10 -1.41 6.72
C GLN A 193 -10.53 -0.84 5.37
N MET A 194 -11.57 -1.39 4.75
CA MET A 194 -12.06 -0.87 3.48
C MET A 194 -12.63 0.54 3.63
N THR A 195 -12.08 1.46 2.85
CA THR A 195 -12.45 2.88 2.87
C THR A 195 -13.25 3.23 1.63
N PRO A 196 -14.44 3.82 1.76
CA PRO A 196 -15.21 4.30 0.63
C PRO A 196 -14.48 5.46 -0.06
N ASN A 197 -14.70 5.58 -1.37
CA ASN A 197 -14.30 6.77 -2.11
C ASN A 197 -15.30 7.89 -1.81
N THR A 198 -14.83 9.07 -1.49
CA THR A 198 -15.68 10.24 -1.28
C THR A 198 -15.78 11.12 -2.52
N THR A 199 -14.95 10.84 -3.54
CA THR A 199 -15.00 11.47 -4.87
C THR A 199 -14.76 10.44 -5.97
N SER A 200 -15.10 10.75 -7.22
CA SER A 200 -14.67 9.97 -8.37
C SER A 200 -13.15 9.86 -8.41
N PHE A 201 -12.64 8.71 -8.83
CA PHE A 201 -11.20 8.54 -8.99
C PHE A 201 -10.69 9.38 -10.16
N ASP A 202 -9.70 10.21 -9.87
CA ASP A 202 -8.96 11.00 -10.86
C ASP A 202 -7.47 10.71 -10.69
N GLN A 203 -6.89 9.97 -11.63
CA GLN A 203 -5.49 9.55 -11.57
C GLN A 203 -4.54 10.74 -11.61
N ALA A 204 -4.82 11.76 -12.43
CA ALA A 204 -3.95 12.92 -12.57
C ALA A 204 -3.93 13.77 -11.29
N LYS A 205 -5.08 13.98 -10.66
CA LYS A 205 -5.17 14.66 -9.36
C LYS A 205 -4.45 13.89 -8.27
N SER A 206 -4.64 12.57 -8.21
CA SER A 206 -3.95 11.71 -7.25
C SER A 206 -2.43 11.76 -7.45
N ALA A 207 -1.96 11.66 -8.69
CA ALA A 207 -0.53 11.74 -9.01
C ALA A 207 0.07 13.12 -8.66
N ALA A 208 -0.66 14.21 -8.91
CA ALA A 208 -0.22 15.56 -8.54
C ALA A 208 -0.09 15.71 -7.01
N ALA A 209 -1.08 15.24 -6.25
CA ALA A 209 -1.04 15.28 -4.79
C ALA A 209 0.10 14.42 -4.22
N VAL A 210 0.30 13.21 -4.75
CA VAL A 210 1.40 12.32 -4.34
C VAL A 210 2.76 12.90 -4.73
N SER A 211 2.89 13.55 -5.88
CA SER A 211 4.11 14.28 -6.27
C SER A 211 4.44 15.41 -5.29
N ALA A 212 3.42 16.12 -4.81
CA ALA A 212 3.61 17.14 -3.77
C ALA A 212 4.07 16.51 -2.43
N VAL A 213 3.55 15.32 -2.07
CA VAL A 213 4.06 14.57 -0.91
C VAL A 213 5.53 14.21 -1.07
N LEU A 214 5.93 13.63 -2.22
CA LEU A 214 7.32 13.26 -2.50
C LEU A 214 8.25 14.48 -2.43
N THR A 215 7.81 15.63 -2.95
CA THR A 215 8.52 16.91 -2.86
C THR A 215 8.68 17.36 -1.40
N GLU A 216 7.63 17.27 -0.59
CA GLU A 216 7.69 17.64 0.84
C GLU A 216 8.62 16.68 1.62
N VAL A 217 8.56 15.37 1.35
CA VAL A 217 9.49 14.40 1.96
C VAL A 217 10.93 14.75 1.62
N ARG A 218 11.22 15.08 0.36
CA ARG A 218 12.55 15.53 -0.03
C ARG A 218 12.97 16.82 0.68
N ALA A 219 12.06 17.76 0.85
CA ALA A 219 12.37 19.01 1.57
C ALA A 219 12.70 18.75 3.05
N ARG A 220 12.03 17.80 3.68
CA ARG A 220 12.25 17.41 5.09
C ARG A 220 13.52 16.60 5.30
N THR A 221 13.80 15.64 4.42
CA THR A 221 14.88 14.66 4.59
C THR A 221 16.16 15.02 3.83
N GLY A 222 16.06 15.85 2.78
CA GLY A 222 17.13 16.10 1.84
C GLY A 222 17.33 14.98 0.80
N ASN A 223 16.58 13.87 0.88
CA ASN A 223 16.78 12.65 0.10
C ASN A 223 15.57 12.34 -0.81
N LYS A 224 15.80 11.63 -1.91
CA LYS A 224 14.75 11.02 -2.72
C LYS A 224 14.07 9.89 -1.94
N SER A 225 12.83 9.59 -2.27
CA SER A 225 12.07 8.54 -1.61
C SER A 225 12.13 7.21 -2.34
N ILE A 226 12.24 6.12 -1.61
CA ILE A 226 11.79 4.80 -2.06
C ILE A 226 10.26 4.87 -2.10
N PHE A 227 9.66 4.36 -3.17
CA PHE A 227 8.22 4.46 -3.37
C PHE A 227 7.59 3.07 -3.45
N ILE A 228 6.87 2.67 -2.41
CA ILE A 228 6.11 1.42 -2.37
C ILE A 228 4.66 1.71 -2.74
N THR A 229 4.18 1.06 -3.79
CA THR A 229 2.83 1.24 -4.31
C THR A 229 2.08 -0.09 -4.36
N HIS A 230 0.77 -0.03 -4.20
CA HIS A 230 -0.11 -1.19 -4.31
C HIS A 230 -1.27 -0.93 -5.25
N SER A 231 -1.57 -1.89 -6.15
CA SER A 231 -2.80 -1.93 -6.93
C SER A 231 -3.08 -0.63 -7.72
N GLN A 232 -4.23 0.03 -7.49
CA GLN A 232 -4.56 1.33 -8.08
C GLN A 232 -3.50 2.40 -7.75
N GLY A 233 -2.91 2.37 -6.55
CA GLY A 233 -1.79 3.24 -6.20
C GLY A 233 -0.58 3.03 -7.10
N GLY A 234 -0.36 1.82 -7.61
CA GLY A 234 0.65 1.55 -8.63
C GLY A 234 0.37 2.27 -9.95
N ALA A 235 -0.89 2.28 -10.40
CA ALA A 235 -1.27 3.04 -11.60
C ALA A 235 -1.03 4.56 -11.42
N VAL A 236 -1.36 5.12 -10.24
CA VAL A 236 -1.07 6.51 -9.88
C VAL A 236 0.45 6.75 -9.84
N GLY A 237 1.19 5.78 -9.31
CA GLY A 237 2.64 5.86 -9.11
C GLY A 237 3.45 6.04 -10.40
N TRP A 238 2.91 5.66 -11.56
CA TRP A 238 3.58 5.87 -12.84
C TRP A 238 3.52 7.32 -13.35
N ASP A 239 2.64 8.14 -12.80
CA ASP A 239 2.42 9.54 -13.20
C ASP A 239 3.00 10.56 -12.21
N VAL A 240 3.67 10.11 -11.15
CA VAL A 240 4.31 11.02 -10.18
C VAL A 240 5.60 11.66 -10.74
N ASP A 241 6.08 12.69 -10.05
CA ASP A 241 7.39 13.29 -10.34
C ASP A 241 8.51 12.31 -9.97
N VAL A 242 9.00 11.59 -10.98
CA VAL A 242 10.06 10.57 -10.83
C VAL A 242 11.39 11.14 -10.35
N GLU A 243 11.63 12.45 -10.48
CA GLU A 243 12.85 13.09 -9.97
C GLU A 243 12.92 13.07 -8.43
N MET A 244 11.80 12.86 -7.76
CA MET A 244 11.71 12.73 -6.30
C MET A 244 11.86 11.29 -5.81
N VAL A 245 11.97 10.32 -6.74
CA VAL A 245 11.99 8.87 -6.45
C VAL A 245 13.40 8.31 -6.61
N SER A 246 13.82 7.44 -5.68
CA SER A 246 15.08 6.69 -5.74
C SER A 246 14.91 5.25 -6.24
N ALA A 247 13.76 4.63 -5.95
CA ALA A 247 13.38 3.29 -6.40
C ALA A 247 11.86 3.12 -6.34
N ILE A 248 11.29 2.22 -7.15
CA ILE A 248 9.88 1.86 -7.11
C ILE A 248 9.73 0.37 -6.77
N ILE A 249 8.93 0.08 -5.76
CA ILE A 249 8.50 -1.26 -5.37
C ILE A 249 7.00 -1.35 -5.66
N ALA A 250 6.63 -2.03 -6.73
CA ALA A 250 5.27 -2.11 -7.23
C ALA A 250 4.62 -3.44 -6.84
N ILE A 251 3.73 -3.40 -5.86
CA ILE A 251 3.02 -4.58 -5.36
C ILE A 251 1.72 -4.74 -6.15
N GLU A 252 1.68 -5.75 -7.01
CA GLU A 252 0.54 -6.00 -7.90
C GLU A 252 -0.09 -4.71 -8.44
N PRO A 253 0.68 -3.86 -9.13
CA PRO A 253 0.18 -2.55 -9.58
C PRO A 253 -0.98 -2.71 -10.55
N GLY A 254 -1.83 -1.69 -10.67
CA GLY A 254 -2.96 -1.68 -11.61
C GLY A 254 -2.58 -1.69 -13.09
N GLY A 255 -1.32 -1.95 -13.39
CA GLY A 255 -0.71 -2.04 -14.72
C GLY A 255 0.73 -1.55 -14.68
N ALA A 256 1.45 -1.67 -15.81
CA ALA A 256 2.75 -1.08 -16.04
C ALA A 256 2.65 -0.04 -17.16
N PRO A 257 3.57 0.96 -17.24
CA PRO A 257 3.57 1.93 -18.33
C PRO A 257 3.71 1.24 -19.69
N GLN A 258 2.99 1.71 -20.69
CA GLN A 258 3.16 1.23 -22.05
C GLN A 258 4.58 1.56 -22.55
N VAL A 259 5.23 0.60 -23.16
CA VAL A 259 6.57 0.78 -23.74
C VAL A 259 6.56 1.95 -24.75
N GLY A 260 7.47 2.88 -24.56
CA GLY A 260 7.56 4.10 -25.37
C GLY A 260 6.59 5.22 -24.99
N SER A 261 5.76 5.04 -23.97
CA SER A 261 4.93 6.13 -23.41
C SER A 261 5.79 7.20 -22.74
N GLU A 262 5.19 8.33 -22.42
CA GLU A 262 5.85 9.40 -21.69
C GLU A 262 6.34 8.93 -20.31
N GLN A 263 5.50 8.18 -19.59
CA GLN A 263 5.84 7.59 -18.28
C GLN A 263 7.04 6.65 -18.38
N TYR A 264 7.03 5.73 -19.37
CA TYR A 264 8.14 4.81 -19.62
C TYR A 264 9.44 5.58 -19.87
N ASN A 265 9.40 6.60 -20.73
CA ASN A 265 10.59 7.37 -21.10
C ASN A 265 11.13 8.17 -19.91
N LYS A 266 10.27 8.78 -19.08
CA LYS A 266 10.69 9.48 -17.85
C LYS A 266 11.39 8.54 -16.86
N LEU A 267 10.84 7.35 -16.63
CA LEU A 267 11.46 6.34 -15.76
C LEU A 267 12.82 5.92 -16.27
N LEU A 268 12.94 5.68 -17.58
CA LEU A 268 14.18 5.26 -18.23
C LEU A 268 15.25 6.37 -18.20
N GLU A 269 14.87 7.61 -18.45
CA GLU A 269 15.76 8.77 -18.39
C GLU A 269 16.28 9.01 -16.98
N ALA A 270 15.40 8.89 -15.98
CA ALA A 270 15.74 9.02 -14.57
C ALA A 270 16.47 7.77 -14.02
N LYS A 271 16.54 6.68 -14.79
CA LYS A 271 17.18 5.40 -14.42
C LYS A 271 16.66 4.83 -13.10
N ILE A 272 15.35 4.91 -12.90
CA ILE A 272 14.73 4.41 -11.68
C ILE A 272 14.81 2.87 -11.64
N PRO A 273 15.41 2.26 -10.60
CA PRO A 273 15.31 0.83 -10.37
C PRO A 273 13.89 0.47 -9.93
N ILE A 274 13.34 -0.58 -10.53
CA ILE A 274 11.95 -0.99 -10.33
C ILE A 274 11.90 -2.47 -10.01
N ILE A 275 11.15 -2.85 -8.97
CA ILE A 275 10.83 -4.24 -8.67
C ILE A 275 9.33 -4.43 -8.55
N PHE A 276 8.80 -5.42 -9.26
CA PHE A 276 7.40 -5.82 -9.20
C PHE A 276 7.27 -7.09 -8.37
N TYR A 277 6.23 -7.17 -7.55
CA TYR A 277 5.86 -8.38 -6.83
C TYR A 277 4.46 -8.82 -7.22
N PHE A 278 4.31 -10.10 -7.53
CA PHE A 278 3.03 -10.75 -7.81
C PHE A 278 2.86 -11.96 -6.91
N GLY A 279 1.64 -12.10 -6.34
CA GLY A 279 1.27 -13.20 -5.47
C GLY A 279 0.84 -14.46 -6.21
N ASP A 280 0.12 -15.30 -5.50
CA ASP A 280 -0.33 -16.63 -5.95
C ASP A 280 -1.76 -16.58 -6.53
N TYR A 281 -2.28 -17.74 -6.91
CA TYR A 281 -3.66 -17.97 -7.40
C TYR A 281 -4.03 -17.21 -8.67
N MET A 282 -3.06 -16.90 -9.53
CA MET A 282 -3.27 -16.33 -10.86
C MET A 282 -3.44 -17.46 -11.89
N GLU A 283 -2.34 -18.01 -12.40
CA GLU A 283 -2.36 -19.08 -13.42
C GLU A 283 -2.81 -20.42 -12.83
N ASN A 284 -2.45 -20.70 -11.58
CA ASN A 284 -2.79 -21.91 -10.83
C ASN A 284 -4.08 -21.76 -9.97
N GLY A 285 -4.70 -20.58 -9.96
CA GLY A 285 -5.96 -20.34 -9.29
C GLY A 285 -7.19 -20.79 -10.11
N PRO A 286 -8.40 -20.61 -9.56
CA PRO A 286 -9.62 -20.97 -10.25
C PRO A 286 -9.84 -20.09 -11.49
N GLN A 287 -9.81 -20.71 -12.67
CA GLN A 287 -9.90 -20.01 -13.97
C GLN A 287 -11.34 -19.58 -14.34
N ASP A 288 -12.33 -20.02 -13.61
CA ASP A 288 -13.73 -19.57 -13.71
C ASP A 288 -14.02 -18.27 -12.93
N ILE A 289 -13.02 -17.75 -12.22
CA ILE A 289 -13.06 -16.43 -11.56
C ILE A 289 -12.27 -15.43 -12.40
N MET A 290 -12.98 -14.39 -12.86
CA MET A 290 -12.41 -13.40 -13.78
C MET A 290 -11.12 -12.73 -13.27
N SER A 291 -10.98 -12.56 -11.95
CA SER A 291 -9.81 -11.90 -11.37
C SER A 291 -8.49 -12.67 -11.58
N SER A 292 -8.51 -14.01 -11.61
CA SER A 292 -7.29 -14.80 -11.89
C SER A 292 -6.70 -14.43 -13.24
N GLY A 293 -7.52 -14.46 -14.29
CA GLY A 293 -7.09 -14.07 -15.64
C GLY A 293 -6.73 -12.58 -15.75
N PHE A 294 -7.44 -11.70 -15.06
CA PHE A 294 -7.14 -10.28 -15.03
C PHE A 294 -5.74 -10.01 -14.46
N TRP A 295 -5.43 -10.58 -13.29
CA TRP A 295 -4.12 -10.36 -12.65
C TRP A 295 -2.98 -11.07 -13.40
N SER A 296 -3.23 -12.22 -14.05
CA SER A 296 -2.26 -12.84 -14.97
C SER A 296 -1.92 -11.93 -16.16
N MET A 297 -2.92 -11.24 -16.72
CA MET A 297 -2.70 -10.27 -17.79
C MET A 297 -1.87 -9.08 -17.30
N ILE A 298 -2.16 -8.54 -16.13
CA ILE A 298 -1.39 -7.44 -15.52
C ILE A 298 0.07 -7.86 -15.29
N LYS A 299 0.30 -9.07 -14.74
CA LYS A 299 1.64 -9.64 -14.55
C LYS A 299 2.39 -9.74 -15.88
N SER A 300 1.74 -10.26 -16.92
CA SER A 300 2.34 -10.36 -18.25
C SER A 300 2.74 -9.00 -18.83
N GLY A 301 1.93 -7.96 -18.57
CA GLY A 301 2.25 -6.57 -18.93
C GLY A 301 3.50 -6.06 -18.20
N ALA A 302 3.63 -6.34 -16.90
CA ALA A 302 4.83 -5.98 -16.13
C ALA A 302 6.09 -6.71 -16.61
N VAL A 303 5.98 -8.00 -17.00
CA VAL A 303 7.09 -8.74 -17.59
C VAL A 303 7.53 -8.10 -18.90
N SER A 304 6.59 -7.80 -19.81
CA SER A 304 6.90 -7.15 -21.09
C SER A 304 7.52 -5.76 -20.90
N PHE A 305 7.03 -4.99 -19.91
CA PHE A 305 7.64 -3.72 -19.53
C PHE A 305 9.09 -3.91 -19.06
N ALA A 306 9.32 -4.84 -18.13
CA ALA A 306 10.65 -5.08 -17.56
C ALA A 306 11.66 -5.52 -18.62
N GLU A 307 11.27 -6.43 -19.53
CA GLU A 307 12.11 -6.86 -20.66
C GLU A 307 12.51 -5.68 -21.54
N ALA A 308 11.55 -4.84 -21.96
CA ALA A 308 11.82 -3.68 -22.80
C ALA A 308 12.63 -2.60 -22.06
N TYR A 309 12.33 -2.36 -20.78
CA TYR A 309 13.03 -1.38 -19.94
C TYR A 309 14.50 -1.77 -19.78
N ASN A 310 14.77 -3.04 -19.47
CA ASN A 310 16.14 -3.58 -19.33
C ASN A 310 16.89 -3.57 -20.67
N ALA A 311 16.22 -3.91 -21.78
CA ALA A 311 16.83 -3.84 -23.12
C ALA A 311 17.23 -2.39 -23.51
N ALA A 312 16.52 -1.40 -22.97
CA ALA A 312 16.83 0.01 -23.17
C ALA A 312 17.86 0.57 -22.17
N GLY A 313 18.40 -0.25 -21.26
CA GLY A 313 19.40 0.13 -20.26
C GLY A 313 18.84 0.57 -18.92
N GLY A 314 17.56 0.28 -18.65
CA GLY A 314 16.94 0.40 -17.34
C GLY A 314 17.28 -0.78 -16.42
N ASP A 315 16.68 -0.78 -15.22
CA ASP A 315 16.84 -1.81 -14.19
C ASP A 315 15.46 -2.16 -13.62
N ALA A 316 14.83 -3.21 -14.15
CA ALA A 316 13.52 -3.69 -13.69
C ALA A 316 13.53 -5.20 -13.45
N THR A 317 12.96 -5.63 -12.33
CA THR A 317 12.82 -7.04 -11.95
C THR A 317 11.35 -7.35 -11.69
N VAL A 318 10.90 -8.52 -12.13
CA VAL A 318 9.56 -9.04 -11.80
C VAL A 318 9.73 -10.29 -10.96
N ILE A 319 9.16 -10.26 -9.76
CA ILE A 319 9.12 -11.36 -8.80
C ILE A 319 7.71 -11.97 -8.83
N ASP A 320 7.62 -13.17 -9.29
CA ASP A 320 6.46 -14.05 -9.13
C ASP A 320 6.72 -14.90 -7.89
N LEU A 321 6.12 -14.55 -6.76
CA LEU A 321 6.42 -15.13 -5.44
C LEU A 321 6.43 -16.67 -5.44
N PRO A 322 5.46 -17.36 -6.07
CA PRO A 322 5.51 -18.83 -6.15
C PRO A 322 6.78 -19.40 -6.81
N THR A 323 7.37 -18.68 -7.78
CA THR A 323 8.57 -19.16 -8.48
C THR A 323 9.82 -19.13 -7.62
N ILE A 324 9.82 -18.34 -6.54
CA ILE A 324 10.90 -18.27 -5.56
C ILE A 324 10.58 -19.02 -4.26
N GLY A 325 9.50 -19.82 -4.26
CA GLY A 325 9.09 -20.65 -3.11
C GLY A 325 8.29 -19.93 -2.04
N ILE A 326 7.85 -18.70 -2.27
CA ILE A 326 6.93 -17.94 -1.41
C ILE A 326 5.52 -18.11 -1.98
N THR A 327 4.68 -18.92 -1.33
CA THR A 327 3.37 -19.33 -1.86
C THR A 327 2.23 -18.91 -0.95
N GLY A 328 1.02 -18.92 -1.50
CA GLY A 328 -0.23 -18.69 -0.76
C GLY A 328 -0.59 -17.21 -0.58
N ASN A 329 0.11 -16.30 -1.22
CA ASN A 329 -0.15 -14.87 -1.10
C ASN A 329 -1.24 -14.40 -2.06
N SER A 330 -2.21 -13.68 -1.52
CA SER A 330 -3.25 -13.00 -2.30
C SER A 330 -2.75 -11.64 -2.82
N HIS A 331 -3.69 -10.79 -3.21
CA HIS A 331 -3.41 -9.41 -3.59
C HIS A 331 -2.85 -8.54 -2.45
N PHE A 332 -3.00 -8.99 -1.20
CA PHE A 332 -2.63 -8.24 0.00
C PHE A 332 -1.42 -8.83 0.74
N MET A 333 -0.41 -9.28 0.01
CA MET A 333 0.79 -9.94 0.55
C MET A 333 1.46 -9.20 1.72
N PHE A 334 1.31 -7.88 1.80
CA PHE A 334 1.85 -7.06 2.89
C PHE A 334 1.04 -7.15 4.20
N GLN A 335 -0.12 -7.80 4.20
CA GLN A 335 -0.99 -8.03 5.36
C GLN A 335 -1.07 -9.50 5.78
N GLU A 336 -0.38 -10.39 5.09
CA GLU A 336 -0.49 -11.84 5.23
C GLU A 336 0.54 -12.42 6.20
N LEU A 337 0.38 -13.70 6.56
CA LEU A 337 1.16 -14.35 7.63
C LEU A 337 2.67 -14.35 7.38
N ASN A 338 3.08 -14.39 6.12
CA ASN A 338 4.48 -14.39 5.69
C ASN A 338 4.96 -13.00 5.21
N ASN A 339 4.28 -11.92 5.57
CA ASN A 339 4.61 -10.56 5.14
C ASN A 339 6.05 -10.14 5.50
N GLN A 340 6.61 -10.67 6.62
CA GLN A 340 7.99 -10.46 7.02
C GLN A 340 8.99 -11.03 6.00
N VAL A 341 8.74 -12.23 5.48
CA VAL A 341 9.62 -12.87 4.49
C VAL A 341 9.71 -12.03 3.21
N ILE A 342 8.60 -11.42 2.81
CA ILE A 342 8.56 -10.54 1.63
C ILE A 342 9.24 -9.20 1.93
N ALA A 343 9.04 -8.64 3.13
CA ALA A 343 9.73 -7.43 3.57
C ALA A 343 11.26 -7.63 3.60
N ASP A 344 11.74 -8.77 4.12
CA ASP A 344 13.16 -9.14 4.13
C ASP A 344 13.73 -9.24 2.70
N HIS A 345 12.95 -9.80 1.77
CA HIS A 345 13.35 -9.89 0.36
C HIS A 345 13.44 -8.50 -0.29
N ILE A 346 12.51 -7.60 0.03
CA ILE A 346 12.55 -6.20 -0.43
C ILE A 346 13.77 -5.50 0.15
N GLU A 347 14.04 -5.64 1.44
CA GLU A 347 15.19 -5.03 2.12
C GLU A 347 16.53 -5.52 1.54
N ALA A 348 16.63 -6.80 1.22
CA ALA A 348 17.79 -7.36 0.54
C ALA A 348 18.00 -6.72 -0.84
N TRP A 349 16.93 -6.51 -1.61
CA TRP A 349 17.00 -5.81 -2.88
C TRP A 349 17.37 -4.33 -2.72
N LEU A 350 16.83 -3.64 -1.71
CA LEU A 350 17.22 -2.26 -1.40
C LEU A 350 18.71 -2.16 -1.04
N THR A 351 19.22 -3.13 -0.26
CA THR A 351 20.65 -3.24 0.07
C THR A 351 21.50 -3.39 -1.21
N GLU A 352 21.08 -4.25 -2.15
CA GLU A 352 21.76 -4.41 -3.45
C GLU A 352 21.81 -3.09 -4.24
N LYS A 353 20.76 -2.27 -4.14
CA LYS A 353 20.70 -0.96 -4.80
C LYS A 353 21.40 0.15 -4.00
N GLY A 354 21.93 -0.11 -2.80
CA GLY A 354 22.55 0.87 -1.92
C GLY A 354 21.56 1.87 -1.31
N LEU A 355 20.37 1.39 -1.00
CA LEU A 355 19.24 2.17 -0.46
C LEU A 355 18.81 1.68 0.94
N ASN A 356 19.68 1.03 1.69
CA ASN A 356 19.45 0.52 3.04
C ASN A 356 20.03 1.41 4.13
#